data_d92282efba0425156d29b6a1c80cc435
#
_entry.id   d92282efba0425156d29b6a1c80cc435
#
_cell.length_a   1.000
_cell.length_b   1.000
_cell.length_c   1.000
_cell.angle_alpha   90.00
_cell.angle_beta   90.00
_cell.angle_gamma   90.00
#
_symmetry.space_group_name_H-M   'P 1'
#
loop_
_entity.id
_entity.type
_entity.pdbx_description
1 polymer ?
#
loop_
_entity_poly.entity_id
_entity_poly.type
_entity_poly.pdbx_seq_one_letter_code
_entity_poly.pdbx_strand_id
1 'polypeptide(L)'
;MKTKRLLQLSAAVAICLTALGSPAVASAFELADTAGKPHRLADYRGRWVVLNFWATWCVPCLQEIPEIAEFARAHPRVAVIGVAMDAENPAKVKQFARKTGHDYPLVLADAAVEKQLGEPRALPTTRIYDPTGKVIYDRAGRVNMKSLEELTQMARETKG
;
A
#
# COMPACT_ATOMS: atom_id res chain seq x y z
N MET A 1 21.80 51.23 -61.46
CA MET A 1 21.70 51.33 -60.02
C MET A 1 20.74 50.21 -59.56
N LYS A 2 21.26 49.12 -58.99
CA LYS A 2 20.48 47.92 -58.63
C LYS A 2 20.60 47.71 -57.14
N THR A 3 19.54 48.04 -56.41
CA THR A 3 19.40 47.79 -54.97
C THR A 3 19.10 46.33 -54.72
N LYS A 4 20.02 45.61 -54.13
CA LYS A 4 19.80 44.21 -53.63
C LYS A 4 19.06 44.27 -52.30
N ARG A 5 17.85 43.74 -52.26
CA ARG A 5 17.09 43.45 -51.02
C ARG A 5 17.65 42.18 -50.41
N LEU A 6 18.21 42.31 -49.19
CA LEU A 6 18.53 41.16 -48.34
C LEU A 6 17.21 40.66 -47.67
N LEU A 7 16.83 39.45 -48.03
CA LEU A 7 15.81 38.71 -47.26
C LEU A 7 16.48 38.18 -45.98
N GLN A 8 16.04 38.67 -44.85
CA GLN A 8 16.34 38.07 -43.55
C GLN A 8 15.33 36.95 -43.30
N LEU A 9 15.80 35.69 -43.34
CA LEU A 9 15.05 34.54 -42.85
C LEU A 9 15.18 34.47 -41.35
N SER A 10 14.13 34.86 -40.63
CA SER A 10 14.01 34.61 -39.18
C SER A 10 13.55 33.17 -38.99
N ALA A 11 14.46 32.31 -38.56
CA ALA A 11 14.14 30.97 -38.14
C ALA A 11 13.50 31.00 -36.74
N ALA A 12 12.19 30.87 -36.68
CA ALA A 12 11.49 30.69 -35.41
C ALA A 12 11.71 29.23 -34.93
N VAL A 13 12.59 29.08 -33.94
CA VAL A 13 12.76 27.81 -33.23
C VAL A 13 11.56 27.61 -32.31
N ALA A 14 10.60 26.80 -32.73
CA ALA A 14 9.49 26.37 -31.89
C ALA A 14 10.03 25.33 -30.87
N ILE A 15 10.26 25.77 -29.65
CA ILE A 15 10.55 24.88 -28.51
C ILE A 15 9.26 24.16 -28.16
N CYS A 16 9.13 22.92 -28.65
CA CYS A 16 8.06 22.00 -28.29
C CYS A 16 8.35 21.52 -26.87
N LEU A 17 7.77 22.18 -25.85
CA LEU A 17 7.75 21.67 -24.48
C LEU A 17 6.85 20.43 -24.47
N THR A 18 7.45 19.26 -24.67
CA THR A 18 6.77 17.99 -24.38
C THR A 18 6.59 17.92 -22.88
N ALA A 19 5.39 18.24 -22.40
CA ALA A 19 4.97 17.94 -21.05
C ALA A 19 5.06 16.41 -20.88
N LEU A 20 6.11 15.95 -20.21
CA LEU A 20 6.21 14.59 -19.71
C LEU A 20 5.08 14.44 -18.67
N GLY A 21 3.90 14.09 -19.15
CA GLY A 21 2.79 13.66 -18.30
C GLY A 21 3.28 12.49 -17.48
N SER A 22 3.53 12.71 -16.19
CA SER A 22 3.73 11.61 -15.25
C SER A 22 2.54 10.67 -15.42
N PRO A 23 2.75 9.36 -15.62
CA PRO A 23 1.64 8.43 -15.65
C PRO A 23 0.88 8.63 -14.33
N ALA A 24 -0.38 9.00 -14.42
CA ALA A 24 -1.27 9.03 -13.27
C ALA A 24 -1.32 7.60 -12.73
N VAL A 25 -0.47 7.31 -11.76
CA VAL A 25 -0.54 6.07 -11.02
C VAL A 25 -1.87 6.12 -10.30
N ALA A 26 -2.78 5.25 -10.71
CA ALA A 26 -4.03 5.09 -10.01
C ALA A 26 -3.71 5.00 -8.52
N SER A 27 -4.13 6.02 -7.76
CA SER A 27 -3.97 6.05 -6.30
C SER A 27 -4.79 4.88 -5.78
N ALA A 28 -4.11 3.79 -5.41
CA ALA A 28 -4.84 2.62 -5.01
C ALA A 28 -5.53 2.85 -3.66
N PHE A 29 -4.97 3.69 -2.76
CA PHE A 29 -5.63 4.05 -1.52
C PHE A 29 -5.03 5.29 -0.84
N GLU A 30 -5.87 5.95 -0.06
CA GLU A 30 -5.52 6.94 0.97
C GLU A 30 -6.37 6.63 2.22
N LEU A 31 -5.73 6.13 3.27
CA LEU A 31 -6.36 5.62 4.48
C LEU A 31 -5.87 6.42 5.69
N ALA A 32 -6.69 6.53 6.73
CA ALA A 32 -6.28 7.03 8.03
C ALA A 32 -6.25 5.88 9.04
N ASP A 33 -5.17 5.73 9.79
CA ASP A 33 -5.12 4.74 10.86
C ASP A 33 -5.86 5.24 12.12
N THR A 34 -5.97 4.38 13.11
CA THR A 34 -6.67 4.68 14.37
C THR A 34 -5.97 5.72 15.24
N ALA A 35 -4.76 6.14 14.88
CA ALA A 35 -4.05 7.27 15.49
C ALA A 35 -4.24 8.57 14.68
N GLY A 36 -4.98 8.52 13.56
CA GLY A 36 -5.19 9.65 12.66
C GLY A 36 -4.05 9.90 11.67
N LYS A 37 -3.06 8.99 11.61
CA LYS A 37 -1.96 9.11 10.65
C LYS A 37 -2.43 8.69 9.25
N PRO A 38 -2.20 9.52 8.21
CA PRO A 38 -2.52 9.15 6.84
C PRO A 38 -1.53 8.12 6.29
N HIS A 39 -2.06 7.20 5.47
CA HIS A 39 -1.32 6.19 4.72
C HIS A 39 -1.78 6.25 3.27
N ARG A 40 -0.96 6.82 2.40
CA ARG A 40 -1.22 6.86 0.95
C ARG A 40 -0.30 5.87 0.27
N LEU A 41 -0.79 5.07 -0.67
CA LEU A 41 0.08 4.15 -1.40
C LEU A 41 1.24 4.88 -2.09
N ALA A 42 1.01 6.12 -2.54
CA ALA A 42 2.05 6.94 -3.16
C ALA A 42 3.26 7.22 -2.24
N ASP A 43 3.03 7.31 -0.92
CA ASP A 43 4.08 7.58 0.09
C ASP A 43 4.98 6.35 0.35
N TYR A 44 4.56 5.19 -0.17
CA TYR A 44 5.29 3.92 -0.05
C TYR A 44 6.04 3.51 -1.31
N ARG A 45 6.23 4.43 -2.27
CA ARG A 45 7.02 4.14 -3.48
C ARG A 45 8.42 3.66 -3.12
N GLY A 46 8.88 2.60 -3.80
CA GLY A 46 10.16 1.94 -3.49
C GLY A 46 10.10 0.97 -2.30
N ARG A 47 8.93 0.77 -1.70
CA ARG A 47 8.70 -0.13 -0.56
C ARG A 47 7.59 -1.12 -0.87
N TRP A 48 7.70 -2.30 -0.31
CA TRP A 48 6.59 -3.26 -0.26
C TRP A 48 5.52 -2.79 0.72
N VAL A 49 4.25 -3.03 0.39
CA VAL A 49 3.12 -2.75 1.27
C VAL A 49 2.27 -3.99 1.42
N VAL A 50 2.01 -4.39 2.66
CA VAL A 50 1.15 -5.51 3.02
C VAL A 50 -0.09 -4.97 3.72
N LEU A 51 -1.27 -5.20 3.13
CA LEU A 51 -2.56 -4.99 3.78
C LEU A 51 -3.08 -6.34 4.28
N ASN A 52 -3.35 -6.43 5.57
CA ASN A 52 -3.95 -7.61 6.19
C ASN A 52 -5.40 -7.28 6.60
N PHE A 53 -6.37 -7.90 5.94
CA PHE A 53 -7.79 -7.77 6.24
C PHE A 53 -8.20 -8.82 7.27
N TRP A 54 -8.74 -8.36 8.39
CA TRP A 54 -9.08 -9.21 9.53
C TRP A 54 -10.32 -8.72 10.28
N ALA A 55 -10.82 -9.50 11.23
CA ALA A 55 -11.90 -9.10 12.13
C ALA A 55 -11.73 -9.73 13.51
N THR A 56 -12.34 -9.15 14.55
CA THR A 56 -12.23 -9.62 15.95
C THR A 56 -12.84 -11.01 16.16
N TRP A 57 -13.79 -11.40 15.35
CA TRP A 57 -14.46 -12.71 15.37
C TRP A 57 -13.80 -13.75 14.48
N CYS A 58 -12.79 -13.37 13.69
CA CYS A 58 -12.13 -14.27 12.74
C CYS A 58 -11.01 -15.06 13.43
N VAL A 59 -11.28 -16.26 13.89
CA VAL A 59 -10.31 -17.11 14.59
C VAL A 59 -9.02 -17.33 13.81
N PRO A 60 -9.02 -17.67 12.49
CA PRO A 60 -7.77 -17.83 11.75
C PRO A 60 -6.99 -16.51 11.61
N CYS A 61 -7.65 -15.35 11.61
CA CYS A 61 -6.97 -14.04 11.62
C CYS A 61 -6.14 -13.85 12.89
N LEU A 62 -6.70 -14.26 14.04
CA LEU A 62 -6.02 -14.11 15.34
C LEU A 62 -4.75 -14.94 15.43
N GLN A 63 -4.70 -16.04 14.71
CA GLN A 63 -3.54 -16.93 14.68
C GLN A 63 -2.39 -16.38 13.83
N GLU A 64 -2.67 -15.55 12.82
CA GLU A 64 -1.63 -14.97 11.95
C GLU A 64 -1.11 -13.61 12.44
N ILE A 65 -1.90 -12.84 13.21
CA ILE A 65 -1.53 -11.48 13.67
C ILE A 65 -0.15 -11.46 14.35
N PRO A 66 0.21 -12.37 15.28
CA PRO A 66 1.53 -12.38 15.91
C PRO A 66 2.67 -12.57 14.90
N GLU A 67 2.50 -13.44 13.90
CA GLU A 67 3.50 -13.70 12.87
C GLU A 67 3.66 -12.50 11.93
N ILE A 68 2.54 -11.83 11.59
CA ILE A 68 2.58 -10.59 10.80
C ILE A 68 3.28 -9.47 11.59
N ALA A 69 3.03 -9.36 12.91
CA ALA A 69 3.69 -8.40 13.77
C ALA A 69 5.19 -8.66 13.87
N GLU A 70 5.61 -9.92 13.99
CA GLU A 70 7.01 -10.31 13.95
C GLU A 70 7.66 -9.95 12.61
N PHE A 71 6.99 -10.27 11.50
CA PHE A 71 7.43 -9.89 10.16
C PHE A 71 7.61 -8.37 10.02
N ALA A 72 6.65 -7.56 10.50
CA ALA A 72 6.72 -6.11 10.45
C ALA A 72 7.93 -5.55 11.22
N ARG A 73 8.25 -6.14 12.39
CA ARG A 73 9.43 -5.76 13.19
C ARG A 73 10.74 -6.18 12.52
N ALA A 74 10.79 -7.38 11.96
CA ALA A 74 11.98 -7.89 11.28
C ALA A 74 12.29 -7.14 9.98
N HIS A 75 11.27 -6.63 9.29
CA HIS A 75 11.39 -6.00 7.98
C HIS A 75 10.86 -4.55 7.95
N PRO A 76 11.52 -3.58 8.63
CA PRO A 76 11.03 -2.19 8.76
C PRO A 76 10.93 -1.44 7.43
N ARG A 77 11.53 -1.97 6.36
CA ARG A 77 11.39 -1.43 4.99
C ARG A 77 10.08 -1.86 4.31
N VAL A 78 9.39 -2.87 4.84
CA VAL A 78 8.04 -3.26 4.40
C VAL A 78 7.02 -2.47 5.23
N ALA A 79 6.05 -1.85 4.58
CA ALA A 79 4.93 -1.24 5.27
C ALA A 79 3.85 -2.29 5.50
N VAL A 80 3.49 -2.55 6.74
CA VAL A 80 2.38 -3.45 7.10
C VAL A 80 1.25 -2.61 7.67
N ILE A 81 0.02 -2.84 7.22
CA ILE A 81 -1.18 -2.14 7.67
C ILE A 81 -2.29 -3.17 7.87
N GLY A 82 -2.86 -3.23 9.06
CA GLY A 82 -4.05 -4.03 9.34
C GLY A 82 -5.32 -3.25 8.98
N VAL A 83 -6.25 -3.93 8.34
CA VAL A 83 -7.56 -3.39 7.98
C VAL A 83 -8.62 -4.21 8.71
N ALA A 84 -9.21 -3.65 9.77
CA ALA A 84 -10.25 -4.32 10.55
C ALA A 84 -11.61 -4.12 9.90
N MET A 85 -12.25 -5.21 9.53
CA MET A 85 -13.53 -5.22 8.79
C MET A 85 -14.75 -5.04 9.69
N ASP A 86 -14.63 -5.21 11.01
CA ASP A 86 -15.69 -5.01 12.00
C ASP A 86 -15.56 -3.62 12.68
N ALA A 87 -15.63 -2.55 11.91
CA ALA A 87 -15.38 -1.17 12.35
C ALA A 87 -16.52 -0.53 13.18
N GLU A 88 -17.63 -1.22 13.41
CA GLU A 88 -18.82 -0.73 14.12
C GLU A 88 -18.52 -0.28 15.56
N ASN A 89 -17.54 -0.91 16.19
CA ASN A 89 -17.10 -0.53 17.55
C ASN A 89 -15.57 -0.31 17.59
N PRO A 90 -15.09 0.88 17.20
CA PRO A 90 -13.67 1.20 17.13
C PRO A 90 -12.88 0.96 18.42
N ALA A 91 -13.50 1.24 19.57
CA ALA A 91 -12.85 1.06 20.87
C ALA A 91 -12.59 -0.42 21.16
N LYS A 92 -13.57 -1.28 20.86
CA LYS A 92 -13.46 -2.74 21.01
C LYS A 92 -12.38 -3.30 20.07
N VAL A 93 -12.39 -2.90 18.80
CA VAL A 93 -11.38 -3.34 17.82
C VAL A 93 -9.98 -2.95 18.28
N LYS A 94 -9.76 -1.69 18.67
CA LYS A 94 -8.46 -1.22 19.20
C LYS A 94 -8.01 -1.99 20.43
N GLN A 95 -8.92 -2.24 21.37
CA GLN A 95 -8.60 -3.02 22.56
C GLN A 95 -8.22 -4.45 22.20
N PHE A 96 -8.96 -5.05 21.29
CA PHE A 96 -8.73 -6.41 20.84
C PHE A 96 -7.40 -6.54 20.10
N ALA A 97 -7.11 -5.62 19.18
CA ALA A 97 -5.84 -5.57 18.44
C ALA A 97 -4.63 -5.56 19.41
N ARG A 98 -4.67 -4.72 20.44
CA ARG A 98 -3.61 -4.70 21.48
C ARG A 98 -3.44 -6.04 22.20
N LYS A 99 -4.54 -6.74 22.50
CA LYS A 99 -4.50 -8.04 23.19
C LYS A 99 -3.95 -9.17 22.32
N THR A 100 -4.08 -9.07 21.02
CA THR A 100 -3.62 -10.08 20.06
C THR A 100 -2.23 -9.80 19.48
N GLY A 101 -1.53 -8.77 19.98
CA GLY A 101 -0.18 -8.45 19.54
C GLY A 101 -0.10 -7.69 18.22
N HIS A 102 -1.21 -7.06 17.80
CA HIS A 102 -1.24 -6.19 16.64
C HIS A 102 -0.51 -4.86 16.98
N ASP A 103 0.72 -4.72 16.55
CA ASP A 103 1.61 -3.60 16.85
C ASP A 103 2.01 -2.76 15.62
N TYR A 104 1.32 -2.98 14.49
CA TYR A 104 1.46 -2.22 13.25
C TYR A 104 0.22 -1.32 13.02
N PRO A 105 0.26 -0.33 12.11
CA PRO A 105 -0.87 0.57 11.84
C PRO A 105 -2.19 -0.16 11.61
N LEU A 106 -3.24 0.32 12.26
CA LEU A 106 -4.59 -0.26 12.22
C LEU A 106 -5.57 0.72 11.59
N VAL A 107 -6.16 0.34 10.47
CA VAL A 107 -7.24 1.06 9.78
C VAL A 107 -8.57 0.36 10.10
N LEU A 108 -9.62 1.13 10.29
CA LEU A 108 -10.98 0.61 10.43
C LEU A 108 -11.66 0.71 9.06
N ALA A 109 -12.24 -0.39 8.59
CA ALA A 109 -12.91 -0.46 7.30
C ALA A 109 -14.31 0.18 7.40
N ASP A 110 -14.36 1.49 7.28
CA ASP A 110 -15.61 2.20 7.01
C ASP A 110 -15.96 2.19 5.50
N ALA A 111 -17.12 2.73 5.15
CA ALA A 111 -17.57 2.78 3.76
C ALA A 111 -16.59 3.51 2.82
N ALA A 112 -15.81 4.47 3.32
CA ALA A 112 -14.80 5.19 2.52
C ALA A 112 -13.57 4.33 2.26
N VAL A 113 -13.15 3.52 3.23
CA VAL A 113 -12.05 2.54 3.12
C VAL A 113 -12.47 1.41 2.18
N GLU A 114 -13.67 0.85 2.36
CA GLU A 114 -14.20 -0.23 1.51
C GLU A 114 -14.35 0.21 0.05
N LYS A 115 -14.77 1.44 -0.19
CA LYS A 115 -14.83 2.02 -1.55
C LYS A 115 -13.46 2.05 -2.24
N GLN A 116 -12.38 2.26 -1.50
CA GLN A 116 -11.02 2.34 -2.03
C GLN A 116 -10.37 0.97 -2.19
N LEU A 117 -10.56 0.10 -1.21
CA LEU A 117 -9.89 -1.21 -1.14
C LEU A 117 -10.73 -2.35 -1.73
N GLY A 118 -12.05 -2.18 -1.81
CA GLY A 118 -12.98 -3.27 -2.02
C GLY A 118 -13.13 -4.15 -0.77
N GLU A 119 -14.22 -4.86 -0.69
CA GLU A 119 -14.49 -5.84 0.37
C GLU A 119 -13.84 -7.18 0.03
N PRO A 120 -13.06 -7.78 0.96
CA PRO A 120 -12.49 -9.11 0.74
C PRO A 120 -13.60 -10.18 0.77
N ARG A 121 -13.49 -11.18 -0.12
CA ARG A 121 -14.49 -12.29 -0.20
C ARG A 121 -14.52 -13.19 1.03
N ALA A 122 -13.43 -13.24 1.78
CA ALA A 122 -13.28 -14.03 3.00
C ALA A 122 -12.16 -13.46 3.88
N LEU A 123 -12.12 -13.85 5.16
CA LEU A 123 -11.08 -13.46 6.11
C LEU A 123 -10.34 -14.70 6.66
N PRO A 124 -9.04 -14.56 6.92
CA PRO A 124 -8.20 -13.43 6.59
C PRO A 124 -7.96 -13.31 5.09
N THR A 125 -7.68 -12.10 4.62
CA THR A 125 -7.16 -11.84 3.27
C THR A 125 -5.91 -10.98 3.37
N THR A 126 -4.91 -11.30 2.57
CA THR A 126 -3.69 -10.49 2.46
C THR A 126 -3.57 -9.95 1.04
N ARG A 127 -3.34 -8.62 0.94
CA ARG A 127 -3.02 -7.94 -0.32
C ARG A 127 -1.63 -7.35 -0.24
N ILE A 128 -0.81 -7.58 -1.27
CA ILE A 128 0.57 -7.08 -1.31
C ILE A 128 0.75 -6.23 -2.56
N TYR A 129 1.29 -5.04 -2.33
CA TYR A 129 1.75 -4.12 -3.38
C TYR A 129 3.27 -4.18 -3.47
N ASP A 130 3.78 -4.27 -4.68
CA ASP A 130 5.21 -4.16 -4.95
C ASP A 130 5.73 -2.71 -4.82
N PRO A 131 7.04 -2.47 -4.88
CA PRO A 131 7.61 -1.12 -4.79
C PRO A 131 7.14 -0.13 -5.86
N THR A 132 6.53 -0.63 -6.95
CA THR A 132 5.90 0.22 -7.98
C THR A 132 4.45 0.57 -7.67
N GLY A 133 3.88 0.02 -6.58
CA GLY A 133 2.48 0.20 -6.19
C GLY A 133 1.50 -0.68 -6.96
N LYS A 134 1.97 -1.73 -7.64
CA LYS A 134 1.13 -2.71 -8.30
C LYS A 134 0.75 -3.82 -7.32
N VAL A 135 -0.51 -4.24 -7.32
CA VAL A 135 -0.95 -5.43 -6.58
C VAL A 135 -0.34 -6.67 -7.24
N ILE A 136 0.43 -7.44 -6.48
CA ILE A 136 1.04 -8.70 -6.93
C ILE A 136 0.47 -9.93 -6.22
N TYR A 137 -0.22 -9.70 -5.12
CA TYR A 137 -0.87 -10.76 -4.35
C TYR A 137 -2.17 -10.22 -3.73
N ASP A 138 -3.26 -10.96 -3.83
CA ASP A 138 -4.56 -10.64 -3.21
C ASP A 138 -5.33 -11.94 -3.01
N ARG A 139 -5.19 -12.54 -1.83
CA ARG A 139 -5.74 -13.88 -1.58
C ARG A 139 -6.26 -14.04 -0.17
N ALA A 140 -7.38 -14.76 -0.08
CA ALA A 140 -7.91 -15.27 1.17
C ALA A 140 -7.08 -16.46 1.68
N GLY A 141 -6.99 -16.58 3.00
CA GLY A 141 -6.23 -17.59 3.71
C GLY A 141 -5.13 -16.99 4.56
N ARG A 142 -4.67 -17.80 5.54
CA ARG A 142 -3.62 -17.38 6.45
C ARG A 142 -2.27 -17.22 5.74
N VAL A 143 -1.54 -16.21 6.18
CA VAL A 143 -0.12 -16.04 5.90
C VAL A 143 0.71 -16.29 7.16
N ASN A 144 1.99 -16.57 6.98
CA ASN A 144 2.97 -16.65 8.05
C ASN A 144 4.23 -15.85 7.66
N MET A 145 5.15 -15.69 8.59
CA MET A 145 6.38 -14.94 8.37
C MET A 145 7.12 -15.39 7.11
N LYS A 146 7.34 -16.70 6.95
CA LYS A 146 8.04 -17.26 5.78
C LYS A 146 7.35 -16.92 4.46
N SER A 147 6.02 -17.08 4.40
CA SER A 147 5.26 -16.76 3.18
C SER A 147 5.31 -15.25 2.83
N LEU A 148 5.28 -14.39 3.84
CA LEU A 148 5.42 -12.94 3.64
C LEU A 148 6.82 -12.57 3.14
N GLU A 149 7.88 -13.17 3.69
CA GLU A 149 9.26 -12.98 3.22
C GLU A 149 9.42 -13.41 1.75
N GLU A 150 8.87 -14.56 1.39
CA GLU A 150 8.91 -15.08 0.02
C GLU A 150 8.15 -14.14 -0.94
N LEU A 151 6.93 -13.71 -0.57
CA LEU A 151 6.10 -12.84 -1.39
C LEU A 151 6.66 -11.43 -1.55
N THR A 152 7.32 -10.90 -0.52
CA THR A 152 7.97 -9.58 -0.55
C THR A 152 9.43 -9.65 -0.96
N GLN A 153 9.93 -10.84 -1.32
CA GLN A 153 11.32 -11.10 -1.71
C GLN A 153 12.37 -10.77 -0.62
N MET A 154 11.93 -10.52 0.63
CA MET A 154 12.84 -10.22 1.74
C MET A 154 13.74 -11.41 2.10
N ALA A 155 13.31 -12.64 1.85
CA ALA A 155 14.12 -13.84 2.04
C ALA A 155 15.40 -13.87 1.19
N ARG A 156 15.49 -13.09 0.11
CA ARG A 156 16.68 -12.97 -0.75
C ARG A 156 17.69 -11.97 -0.20
N GLU A 157 17.21 -10.92 0.49
CA GLU A 157 18.07 -9.86 1.03
C GLU A 157 18.79 -10.26 2.32
N THR A 158 18.21 -11.19 3.09
CA THR A 158 18.82 -11.67 4.35
C THR A 158 19.93 -12.70 4.14
N LYS A 159 20.13 -13.19 2.90
CA LYS A 159 21.16 -14.18 2.55
C LYS A 159 22.41 -13.58 1.87
N GLY A 160 22.48 -12.29 1.72
CA GLY A 160 23.63 -11.53 1.19
C GLY A 160 24.35 -10.81 2.29
#